data_111fc42d7bf586faa3b6fafbf0a4e4f4
#
_entry.id   111fc42d7bf586faa3b6fafbf0a4e4f4
#
_cell.length_a   1.000
_cell.length_b   1.000
_cell.length_c   1.000
_cell.angle_alpha   90.00
_cell.angle_beta   90.00
_cell.angle_gamma   90.00
#
_symmetry.space_group_name_H-M   'P 1'
#
loop_
_entity.id
_entity.type
_entity.pdbx_description
1 polymer ?
#
loop_
_entity_poly.entity_id
_entity_poly.type
_entity_poly.pdbx_seq_one_letter_code
_entity_poly.pdbx_strand_id
1 'polypeptide(L)'
;MPRRIMFVQLKTGYDTDRGPSWIGWVDFSKSWKTAYFHGRTLRRATGIGLFDANFYDVGTDEAFWISGPKRDRSDTRYGPTGPTVEDAAADAYRAFLEGAPLPGREDG
;
A
#
# COMPACT_ATOMS: atom_id res chain seq x y z
N MET A 1 -9.75 9.88 -10.88
CA MET A 1 -8.77 9.78 -9.78
C MET A 1 -7.64 8.85 -10.20
N PRO A 2 -6.40 9.18 -9.86
CA PRO A 2 -5.29 8.25 -10.12
C PRO A 2 -5.51 6.93 -9.40
N ARG A 3 -5.14 5.84 -10.05
CA ARG A 3 -5.30 4.51 -9.49
C ARG A 3 -4.01 3.72 -9.72
N ARG A 4 -3.47 3.12 -8.65
CA ARG A 4 -2.21 2.39 -8.74
C ARG A 4 -2.24 1.12 -7.92
N ILE A 5 -1.44 0.13 -8.33
CA ILE A 5 -1.19 -1.05 -7.53
C ILE A 5 -0.13 -0.67 -6.49
N MET A 6 -0.47 -0.85 -5.21
CA MET A 6 0.37 -0.45 -4.10
C MET A 6 0.50 -1.59 -3.08
N PHE A 7 1.58 -1.53 -2.30
CA PHE A 7 1.70 -2.30 -1.08
C PHE A 7 1.03 -1.51 0.04
N VAL A 8 0.12 -2.14 0.78
CA VAL A 8 -0.63 -1.50 1.88
C VAL A 8 -0.50 -2.39 3.11
N GLN A 9 -0.12 -1.80 4.24
CA GLN A 9 0.00 -2.54 5.49
C GLN A 9 -0.68 -1.81 6.64
N LEU A 10 -1.49 -2.53 7.42
CA LEU A 10 -2.07 -2.01 8.65
C LEU A 10 -1.00 -2.05 9.73
N LYS A 11 -0.76 -0.89 10.37
CA LYS A 11 0.28 -0.77 11.40
C LYS A 11 -0.27 -0.70 12.82
N THR A 12 -1.49 -0.22 13.00
CA THR A 12 -2.07 -0.08 14.33
C THR A 12 -2.34 -1.43 14.98
N GLY A 13 -1.89 -1.59 16.22
CA GLY A 13 -2.10 -2.82 16.96
C GLY A 13 -1.09 -3.92 16.69
N TYR A 14 -0.08 -3.64 15.87
CA TYR A 14 0.95 -4.61 15.49
C TYR A 14 2.34 -4.02 15.61
N ASP A 15 3.32 -4.88 15.86
CA ASP A 15 4.71 -4.46 15.77
C ASP A 15 5.10 -4.30 14.31
N THR A 16 5.72 -3.19 14.01
CA THR A 16 6.20 -2.78 12.69
C THR A 16 5.69 -3.57 11.48
N ASP A 17 6.22 -4.75 11.20
CA ASP A 17 5.95 -5.48 9.96
C ASP A 17 5.06 -6.71 10.15
N ARG A 18 4.33 -6.80 11.25
CA ARG A 18 3.50 -7.97 11.57
C ARG A 18 2.02 -7.82 11.23
N GLY A 19 1.57 -6.62 10.91
CA GLY A 19 0.18 -6.40 10.57
C GLY A 19 -0.18 -7.00 9.21
N PRO A 20 -1.47 -7.21 8.95
CA PRO A 20 -1.89 -7.67 7.63
C PRO A 20 -1.48 -6.70 6.53
N SER A 21 -1.13 -7.24 5.38
CA SER A 21 -0.68 -6.42 4.27
C SER A 21 -1.22 -6.97 2.94
N TRP A 22 -1.27 -6.09 1.95
CA TRP A 22 -1.85 -6.41 0.65
C TRP A 22 -1.05 -5.79 -0.47
N ILE A 23 -1.09 -6.43 -1.64
CA ILE A 23 -0.78 -5.83 -2.93
C ILE A 23 -2.11 -5.69 -3.64
N GLY A 24 -2.55 -4.47 -3.89
CA GLY A 24 -3.85 -4.24 -4.49
C GLY A 24 -3.99 -2.86 -5.10
N TRP A 25 -5.13 -2.63 -5.73
CA TRP A 25 -5.43 -1.34 -6.33
C TRP A 25 -5.84 -0.34 -5.26
N VAL A 26 -5.23 0.84 -5.32
CA VAL A 26 -5.55 1.97 -4.43
C VAL A 26 -5.91 3.16 -5.31
N ASP A 27 -7.05 3.79 -5.01
CA ASP A 27 -7.45 5.02 -5.67
C ASP A 27 -6.94 6.20 -4.86
N PHE A 28 -6.42 7.23 -5.54
CA PHE A 28 -5.87 8.41 -4.88
C PHE A 28 -6.63 9.67 -5.33
N SER A 29 -6.71 10.66 -4.43
CA SER A 29 -7.17 11.99 -4.83
C SER A 29 -6.14 12.63 -5.77
N LYS A 30 -6.54 13.69 -6.49
CA LYS A 30 -5.64 14.39 -7.41
C LYS A 30 -4.37 14.91 -6.73
N SER A 31 -4.50 15.31 -5.46
CA SER A 31 -3.36 15.82 -4.70
C SER A 31 -2.50 14.73 -4.08
N TRP A 32 -2.91 13.46 -4.19
CA TRP A 32 -2.24 12.31 -3.57
C TRP A 32 -2.26 12.34 -2.04
N LYS A 33 -3.08 13.21 -1.45
CA LYS A 33 -3.18 13.33 0.01
C LYS A 33 -4.18 12.38 0.61
N THR A 34 -5.08 11.83 -0.20
CA THR A 34 -6.11 10.89 0.24
C THR A 34 -6.05 9.64 -0.61
N ALA A 35 -6.16 8.49 0.03
CA ALA A 35 -6.20 7.19 -0.61
C ALA A 35 -7.48 6.45 -0.22
N TYR A 36 -7.99 5.65 -1.12
CA TYR A 36 -9.21 4.85 -0.89
C TYR A 36 -8.87 3.39 -1.12
N PHE A 37 -9.05 2.58 -0.10
CA PHE A 37 -8.70 1.16 -0.13
C PHE A 37 -9.62 0.38 0.81
N HIS A 38 -10.22 -0.69 0.31
CA HIS A 38 -11.12 -1.57 1.08
C HIS A 38 -12.26 -0.79 1.76
N GLY A 39 -12.84 0.19 1.04
CA GLY A 39 -13.91 1.01 1.59
C GLY A 39 -13.48 2.01 2.65
N ARG A 40 -12.17 2.12 2.90
CA ARG A 40 -11.61 3.08 3.86
C ARG A 40 -11.16 4.34 3.16
N THR A 41 -11.28 5.46 3.85
CA THR A 41 -10.70 6.72 3.42
C THR A 41 -9.46 6.96 4.26
N LEU A 42 -8.30 6.96 3.62
CA LEU A 42 -6.99 7.10 4.28
C LEU A 42 -6.39 8.45 3.91
N ARG A 43 -5.92 9.18 4.90
CA ARG A 43 -5.32 10.49 4.66
C ARG A 43 -3.83 10.45 4.98
N ARG A 44 -3.03 11.13 4.17
CA ARG A 44 -1.58 11.20 4.39
C ARG A 44 -1.28 11.84 5.73
N ALA A 45 -0.46 11.17 6.51
CA ALA A 45 0.00 11.65 7.80
C ALA A 45 1.44 12.10 7.66
N THR A 46 1.72 13.40 7.83
CA THR A 46 3.07 13.92 7.79
C THR A 46 3.44 14.50 9.15
N GLY A 47 4.68 14.24 9.58
CA GLY A 47 5.17 14.80 10.84
C GLY A 47 4.60 14.17 12.09
N ILE A 48 3.85 13.11 11.98
CA ILE A 48 3.35 12.38 13.13
C ILE A 48 4.29 11.21 13.37
N GLY A 49 4.99 11.22 14.47
CA GLY A 49 5.92 10.14 14.79
C GLY A 49 5.22 8.85 15.18
N LEU A 50 4.27 8.43 14.38
CA LEU A 50 3.52 7.22 14.64
C LEU A 50 4.12 6.08 13.80
N PHE A 51 4.99 5.30 14.40
CA PHE A 51 5.51 4.10 13.77
C PHE A 51 6.01 4.40 12.35
N ASP A 52 6.05 3.42 11.49
CA ASP A 52 6.42 3.59 10.08
C ASP A 52 5.21 3.87 9.19
N ALA A 53 4.17 4.50 9.73
CA ALA A 53 2.95 4.78 8.98
C ALA A 53 3.06 6.10 8.23
N ASN A 54 2.45 6.15 7.05
CA ASN A 54 2.37 7.37 6.24
C ASN A 54 0.94 7.75 5.88
N PHE A 55 -0.04 6.97 6.33
CA PHE A 55 -1.47 7.26 6.16
C PHE A 55 -2.23 6.86 7.43
N TYR A 56 -3.41 7.43 7.61
CA TYR A 56 -4.31 7.02 8.69
C TYR A 56 -5.75 6.99 8.20
N ASP A 57 -6.56 6.08 8.77
CA ASP A 57 -7.98 5.97 8.45
C ASP A 57 -8.73 7.10 9.17
N VAL A 58 -9.43 7.94 8.42
CA VAL A 58 -10.12 9.10 8.99
C VAL A 58 -11.32 8.71 9.87
N GLY A 59 -11.82 7.49 9.72
CA GLY A 59 -12.95 7.01 10.52
C GLY A 59 -12.55 6.25 11.78
N THR A 60 -11.38 5.61 11.78
CA THR A 60 -10.96 4.73 12.88
C THR A 60 -9.65 5.16 13.54
N ASP A 61 -8.92 6.09 12.95
CA ASP A 61 -7.56 6.51 13.36
C ASP A 61 -6.51 5.40 13.25
N GLU A 62 -6.83 4.30 12.59
CA GLU A 62 -5.84 3.25 12.38
C GLU A 62 -4.74 3.74 11.44
N ALA A 63 -3.50 3.37 11.74
CA ALA A 63 -2.35 3.78 10.95
C ALA A 63 -2.05 2.76 9.85
N PHE A 64 -1.68 3.25 8.67
CA PHE A 64 -1.35 2.42 7.51
C PHE A 64 -0.05 2.87 6.88
N TRP A 65 0.65 1.94 6.25
CA TRP A 65 1.77 2.23 5.37
C TRP A 65 1.37 1.90 3.94
N ILE A 66 1.55 2.85 3.02
CA ILE A 66 1.30 2.65 1.60
C ILE A 66 2.55 3.04 0.84
N SER A 67 3.04 2.12 0.01
CA SER A 67 4.24 2.37 -0.82
C SER A 67 4.13 1.62 -2.14
N GLY A 68 4.97 1.98 -3.10
CA GLY A 68 5.07 1.23 -4.34
C GLY A 68 5.65 -0.15 -4.07
N PRO A 69 5.14 -1.20 -4.73
CA PRO A 69 5.69 -2.55 -4.59
C PRO A 69 7.14 -2.60 -5.07
N LYS A 70 7.93 -3.49 -4.47
CA LYS A 70 9.32 -3.71 -4.85
C LYS A 70 9.46 -5.00 -5.61
N ARG A 71 10.33 -4.99 -6.63
CA ARG A 71 10.55 -6.18 -7.47
C ARG A 71 11.23 -7.32 -6.75
N ASP A 72 12.02 -7.02 -5.72
CA ASP A 72 12.70 -8.04 -4.94
C ASP A 72 11.83 -8.63 -3.83
N ARG A 73 10.54 -8.22 -3.76
CA ARG A 73 9.58 -8.69 -2.76
C ARG A 73 9.96 -8.34 -1.33
N SER A 74 10.73 -7.26 -1.16
CA SER A 74 11.16 -6.82 0.18
C SER A 74 10.19 -5.83 0.82
N ASP A 75 8.93 -5.81 0.37
CA ASP A 75 7.90 -4.91 0.90
C ASP A 75 7.62 -5.15 2.39
N THR A 76 7.61 -6.43 2.80
CA THR A 76 7.54 -6.81 4.20
C THR A 76 8.91 -7.34 4.63
N ARG A 77 9.57 -6.61 5.53
CA ARG A 77 10.94 -6.95 5.91
C ARG A 77 11.04 -8.18 6.79
N TYR A 78 10.12 -8.33 7.72
CA TYR A 78 10.24 -9.34 8.77
C TYR A 78 8.99 -10.20 8.93
N GLY A 79 8.01 -10.03 8.08
CA GLY A 79 6.79 -10.84 8.16
C GLY A 79 7.06 -12.30 7.77
N PRO A 80 6.50 -13.26 8.50
CA PRO A 80 6.66 -14.67 8.14
C PRO A 80 5.96 -15.01 6.83
N THR A 81 4.97 -14.21 6.44
CA THR A 81 4.25 -14.37 5.18
C THR A 81 4.26 -13.06 4.44
N GLY A 82 4.42 -13.10 3.14
CA GLY A 82 4.35 -11.91 2.31
C GLY A 82 2.94 -11.31 2.27
N PRO A 83 2.77 -10.18 1.58
CA PRO A 83 1.46 -9.56 1.47
C PRO A 83 0.47 -10.45 0.70
N THR A 84 -0.81 -10.29 1.00
CA THR A 84 -1.87 -10.91 0.22
C THR A 84 -1.98 -10.17 -1.11
N VAL A 85 -1.75 -10.87 -2.21
CA VAL A 85 -1.90 -10.29 -3.54
C VAL A 85 -3.36 -10.42 -3.96
N GLU A 86 -4.03 -9.29 -4.15
CA GLU A 86 -5.45 -9.31 -4.51
C GLU A 86 -5.65 -9.75 -5.95
N ASP A 87 -6.73 -10.49 -6.21
CA ASP A 87 -6.99 -11.07 -7.54
C ASP A 87 -6.97 -10.01 -8.63
N ALA A 88 -7.56 -8.84 -8.38
CA ALA A 88 -7.62 -7.77 -9.36
C ALA A 88 -6.26 -7.20 -9.73
N ALA A 89 -5.26 -7.39 -8.90
CA ALA A 89 -3.90 -6.89 -9.13
C ALA A 89 -2.91 -8.00 -9.50
N ALA A 90 -3.30 -9.27 -9.40
CA ALA A 90 -2.38 -10.40 -9.46
C ALA A 90 -1.59 -10.48 -10.77
N ASP A 91 -2.26 -10.35 -11.91
CA ASP A 91 -1.59 -10.48 -13.21
C ASP A 91 -0.61 -9.33 -13.45
N ALA A 92 -1.01 -8.10 -13.14
CA ALA A 92 -0.14 -6.94 -13.31
C ALA A 92 1.04 -6.98 -12.36
N TYR A 93 0.82 -7.44 -11.13
CA TYR A 93 1.89 -7.57 -10.14
C TYR A 93 2.90 -8.66 -10.58
N ARG A 94 2.42 -9.79 -11.09
CA ARG A 94 3.29 -10.85 -11.61
C ARG A 94 4.15 -10.32 -12.76
N ALA A 95 3.55 -9.61 -13.70
CA ALA A 95 4.29 -9.02 -14.82
C ALA A 95 5.32 -8.01 -14.32
N PHE A 96 4.99 -7.24 -13.29
CA PHE A 96 5.92 -6.30 -12.66
C PHE A 96 7.13 -7.03 -12.07
N LEU A 97 6.91 -8.15 -11.39
CA LEU A 97 8.02 -8.94 -10.84
C LEU A 97 8.93 -9.50 -11.94
N GLU A 98 8.40 -9.68 -13.15
CA GLU A 98 9.15 -10.15 -14.30
C GLU A 98 9.81 -9.02 -15.10
N GLY A 99 9.66 -7.78 -14.66
CA GLY A 99 10.34 -6.64 -15.26
C GLY A 99 9.44 -5.61 -15.94
N ALA A 100 8.14 -5.87 -16.08
CA ALA A 100 7.23 -4.92 -16.70
C ALA A 100 6.93 -3.74 -15.78
N PRO A 101 6.60 -2.55 -16.32
CA PRO A 101 6.15 -1.45 -15.47
C PRO A 101 4.76 -1.73 -14.91
N LEU A 102 4.47 -1.17 -13.73
CA LEU A 102 3.12 -1.24 -13.18
C LEU A 102 2.16 -0.33 -13.95
N PRO A 103 0.88 -0.73 -14.09
CA PRO A 103 -0.10 0.15 -14.73
C PRO A 103 -0.17 1.50 -14.03
N GLY A 104 -0.30 2.57 -14.80
CA GLY A 104 -0.34 3.94 -14.29
C GLY A 104 1.01 4.56 -14.04
N ARG A 105 2.12 3.84 -14.34
CA ARG A 105 3.47 4.33 -14.13
C ARG A 105 4.34 4.28 -15.38
N GLU A 106 3.74 3.95 -16.51
CA GLU A 106 4.48 3.75 -17.76
C GLU A 106 5.14 5.01 -18.26
N ASP A 107 4.60 6.15 -17.94
CA ASP A 107 5.09 7.45 -18.40
C ASP A 107 5.92 8.18 -17.36
N GLY A 108 6.32 7.52 -16.34
CA GLY A 108 7.12 8.22 -15.35
C GLY A 108 7.09 7.74 -14.01
#